data_f4a9e3c6d2864fb3f2b0f76099d407ee
#
_entry.id   f4a9e3c6d2864fb3f2b0f76099d407ee
#
_cell.length_a   1.000
_cell.length_b   1.000
_cell.length_c   1.000
_cell.angle_alpha   90.00
_cell.angle_beta   90.00
_cell.angle_gamma   90.00
#
_symmetry.space_group_name_H-M   'P 1'
#
loop_
_entity.id
_entity.type
_entity.pdbx_description
1 polymer ?
#
loop_
_entity_poly.entity_id
_entity_poly.type
_entity_poly.pdbx_seq_one_letter_code
_entity_poly.pdbx_strand_id
1 'polypeptide(L)'
;MAKQPIFKKLVLLDKETEDLYRMADDLSEEELHDQSYGWSIIQVYSHLNMAESGSIRYMTKKMQAGDKLGQFTSFGRFRYMLTKGLLQSSLRWKAPKVVSQPKGDFSLKEMREEWAKTREATKQYVEAYPEHLLNRAVYKHPFAGRLDLAGAIGSFIYHQRHHMHQIKRIRKKIGR
;
A
#
# COMPACT_ATOMS: atom_id res chain seq x y z
N MET A 1 8.85 13.18 -20.46
CA MET A 1 7.94 12.08 -20.05
C MET A 1 7.51 12.31 -18.59
N ALA A 2 6.35 12.96 -18.42
CA ALA A 2 5.89 13.45 -17.10
C ALA A 2 5.63 12.34 -16.06
N LYS A 3 5.31 11.10 -16.50
CA LYS A 3 5.04 9.96 -15.62
C LYS A 3 6.29 9.19 -15.17
N GLN A 4 7.47 9.44 -15.72
CA GLN A 4 8.69 8.69 -15.41
C GLN A 4 8.99 8.56 -13.90
N PRO A 5 8.82 9.61 -13.08
CA PRO A 5 9.03 9.48 -11.63
C PRO A 5 8.02 8.52 -10.95
N ILE A 6 6.81 8.38 -11.51
CA ILE A 6 5.78 7.49 -10.97
C ILE A 6 6.10 6.04 -11.33
N PHE A 7 6.57 5.78 -12.57
CA PHE A 7 7.04 4.44 -12.96
C PHE A 7 8.23 3.97 -12.10
N LYS A 8 9.18 4.86 -11.77
CA LYS A 8 10.25 4.52 -10.81
C LYS A 8 9.70 4.11 -9.44
N LYS A 9 8.62 4.75 -8.99
CA LYS A 9 7.96 4.35 -7.72
C LYS A 9 7.25 3.00 -7.85
N LEU A 10 6.67 2.66 -9.02
CA LEU A 10 6.08 1.33 -9.24
C LEU A 10 7.15 0.24 -9.16
N VAL A 11 8.31 0.44 -9.80
CA VAL A 11 9.44 -0.49 -9.69
C VAL A 11 9.90 -0.66 -8.24
N LEU A 12 9.98 0.43 -7.47
CA LEU A 12 10.31 0.36 -6.05
C LEU A 12 9.23 -0.36 -5.25
N LEU A 13 7.96 -0.12 -5.56
CA LEU A 13 6.83 -0.78 -4.91
C LEU A 13 6.83 -2.31 -5.17
N ASP A 14 7.17 -2.74 -6.40
CA ASP A 14 7.36 -4.16 -6.74
C ASP A 14 8.48 -4.78 -5.90
N LYS A 15 9.61 -4.07 -5.78
CA LYS A 15 10.73 -4.52 -4.95
C LYS A 15 10.33 -4.67 -3.47
N GLU A 16 9.64 -3.69 -2.89
CA GLU A 16 9.20 -3.77 -1.49
C GLU A 16 8.22 -4.94 -1.27
N THR A 17 7.37 -5.24 -2.26
CA THR A 17 6.47 -6.40 -2.20
C THR A 17 7.26 -7.71 -2.23
N GLU A 18 8.27 -7.80 -3.07
CA GLU A 18 9.15 -8.98 -3.12
C GLU A 18 9.94 -9.16 -1.83
N ASP A 19 10.45 -8.07 -1.25
CA ASP A 19 11.14 -8.11 0.04
C ASP A 19 10.19 -8.57 1.18
N LEU A 20 8.89 -8.21 1.13
CA LEU A 20 7.86 -8.74 2.03
C LEU A 20 7.69 -10.26 1.87
N TYR A 21 7.59 -10.75 0.62
CA TYR A 21 7.41 -12.19 0.36
C TYR A 21 8.61 -13.02 0.83
N ARG A 22 9.84 -12.53 0.65
CA ARG A 22 11.06 -13.20 1.17
C ARG A 22 11.03 -13.39 2.68
N MET A 23 10.32 -12.53 3.40
CA MET A 23 10.14 -12.69 4.85
C MET A 23 9.19 -13.82 5.22
N ALA A 24 8.56 -14.47 4.26
CA ALA A 24 7.62 -15.57 4.46
C ALA A 24 8.09 -16.90 3.83
N ASP A 25 9.16 -16.87 3.01
CA ASP A 25 9.58 -18.03 2.22
C ASP A 25 10.09 -19.23 3.06
N ASP A 26 10.56 -18.97 4.28
CA ASP A 26 11.07 -19.97 5.23
C ASP A 26 10.04 -20.41 6.29
N LEU A 27 8.79 -19.93 6.17
CA LEU A 27 7.73 -20.18 7.13
C LEU A 27 6.78 -21.29 6.64
N SER A 28 6.33 -22.14 7.56
CA SER A 28 5.26 -23.10 7.30
C SER A 28 3.90 -22.40 7.16
N GLU A 29 2.92 -23.08 6.54
CA GLU A 29 1.54 -22.56 6.46
C GLU A 29 0.95 -22.30 7.86
N GLU A 30 1.27 -23.14 8.86
CA GLU A 30 0.84 -22.92 10.24
C GLU A 30 1.42 -21.61 10.82
N GLU A 31 2.73 -21.39 10.65
CA GLU A 31 3.40 -20.14 11.08
C GLU A 31 2.86 -18.90 10.36
N LEU A 32 2.52 -19.03 9.07
CA LEU A 32 1.95 -17.95 8.27
C LEU A 32 0.55 -17.54 8.74
N HIS A 33 -0.21 -18.48 9.31
CA HIS A 33 -1.59 -18.28 9.79
C HIS A 33 -1.68 -18.08 11.31
N ASP A 34 -0.56 -18.16 12.05
CA ASP A 34 -0.57 -17.98 13.50
C ASP A 34 -1.09 -16.59 13.91
N GLN A 35 -2.18 -16.57 14.66
CA GLN A 35 -2.84 -15.39 15.18
C GLN A 35 -2.62 -15.19 16.69
N SER A 36 -1.77 -15.98 17.33
CA SER A 36 -1.50 -15.93 18.78
C SER A 36 -1.08 -14.55 19.28
N TYR A 37 -0.58 -13.71 18.37
CA TYR A 37 -0.03 -12.37 18.67
C TYR A 37 -0.77 -11.22 17.95
N GLY A 38 -1.98 -11.47 17.46
CA GLY A 38 -2.80 -10.53 16.69
C GLY A 38 -2.96 -10.98 15.24
N TRP A 39 -2.79 -10.09 14.27
CA TRP A 39 -2.86 -10.50 12.87
C TRP A 39 -1.73 -11.48 12.51
N SER A 40 -2.09 -12.51 11.75
CA SER A 40 -1.12 -13.40 11.11
C SER A 40 -0.38 -12.68 9.97
N ILE A 41 0.70 -13.27 9.46
CA ILE A 41 1.46 -12.73 8.32
C ILE A 41 0.58 -12.68 7.07
N ILE A 42 -0.23 -13.71 6.81
CA ILE A 42 -1.19 -13.72 5.69
C ILE A 42 -2.23 -12.59 5.84
N GLN A 43 -2.71 -12.33 7.04
CA GLN A 43 -3.62 -11.22 7.28
C GLN A 43 -2.96 -9.86 7.03
N VAL A 44 -1.68 -9.69 7.35
CA VAL A 44 -0.93 -8.47 7.02
C VAL A 44 -0.83 -8.29 5.50
N TYR A 45 -0.54 -9.34 4.74
CA TYR A 45 -0.48 -9.28 3.27
C TYR A 45 -1.85 -8.97 2.66
N SER A 46 -2.89 -9.65 3.15
CA SER A 46 -4.27 -9.38 2.73
C SER A 46 -4.68 -7.93 2.99
N HIS A 47 -4.32 -7.37 4.17
CA HIS A 47 -4.54 -5.97 4.49
C HIS A 47 -3.86 -5.02 3.50
N LEU A 48 -2.59 -5.26 3.17
CA LEU A 48 -1.84 -4.44 2.23
C LEU A 48 -2.45 -4.49 0.83
N ASN A 49 -2.83 -5.68 0.36
CA ASN A 49 -3.50 -5.87 -0.93
C ASN A 49 -4.87 -5.18 -0.96
N MET A 50 -5.68 -5.32 0.10
CA MET A 50 -6.97 -4.64 0.23
C MET A 50 -6.82 -3.11 0.22
N ALA A 51 -5.82 -2.58 0.91
CA ALA A 51 -5.55 -1.14 0.96
C ALA A 51 -5.14 -0.60 -0.42
N GLU A 52 -4.26 -1.30 -1.15
CA GLU A 52 -3.85 -0.92 -2.50
C GLU A 52 -5.02 -1.01 -3.48
N SER A 53 -5.70 -2.17 -3.58
CA SER A 53 -6.82 -2.38 -4.50
C SER A 53 -7.98 -1.42 -4.23
N GLY A 54 -8.31 -1.20 -2.96
CA GLY A 54 -9.34 -0.24 -2.55
C GLY A 54 -8.98 1.20 -2.93
N SER A 55 -7.71 1.56 -2.81
CA SER A 55 -7.20 2.88 -3.20
C SER A 55 -7.27 3.09 -4.71
N ILE A 56 -6.91 2.08 -5.51
CA ILE A 56 -7.03 2.15 -6.97
C ILE A 56 -8.49 2.31 -7.38
N ARG A 57 -9.42 1.50 -6.83
CA ARG A 57 -10.86 1.66 -7.10
C ARG A 57 -11.37 3.07 -6.74
N TYR A 58 -10.95 3.60 -5.59
CA TYR A 58 -11.29 4.96 -5.18
C TYR A 58 -10.77 6.00 -6.18
N MET A 59 -9.49 5.90 -6.56
CA MET A 59 -8.86 6.85 -7.50
C MET A 59 -9.48 6.76 -8.90
N THR A 60 -9.81 5.56 -9.39
CA THR A 60 -10.51 5.36 -10.67
C THR A 60 -11.86 6.09 -10.69
N LYS A 61 -12.66 5.93 -9.62
CA LYS A 61 -13.92 6.67 -9.48
C LYS A 61 -13.69 8.18 -9.37
N LYS A 62 -12.65 8.59 -8.62
CA LYS A 62 -12.36 10.01 -8.39
C LYS A 62 -11.85 10.71 -9.65
N MET A 63 -11.08 10.02 -10.49
CA MET A 63 -10.55 10.53 -11.76
C MET A 63 -11.65 10.97 -12.73
N GLN A 64 -12.86 10.42 -12.63
CA GLN A 64 -14.01 10.82 -13.44
C GLN A 64 -14.40 12.30 -13.26
N ALA A 65 -13.97 12.93 -12.18
CA ALA A 65 -14.18 14.36 -11.96
C ALA A 65 -13.28 15.25 -12.84
N GLY A 66 -12.25 14.68 -13.50
CA GLY A 66 -11.36 15.39 -14.44
C GLY A 66 -10.79 16.69 -13.84
N ASP A 67 -10.91 17.79 -14.58
CA ASP A 67 -10.41 19.12 -14.18
C ASP A 67 -11.06 19.69 -12.92
N LYS A 68 -12.19 19.14 -12.46
CA LYS A 68 -12.82 19.52 -11.18
C LYS A 68 -12.07 18.98 -9.96
N LEU A 69 -11.06 18.11 -10.15
CA LEU A 69 -10.17 17.69 -9.08
C LEU A 69 -9.41 18.90 -8.51
N GLY A 70 -9.37 19.01 -7.18
CA GLY A 70 -8.61 20.07 -6.51
C GLY A 70 -7.10 19.93 -6.74
N GLN A 71 -6.37 21.03 -6.56
CA GLN A 71 -4.91 21.04 -6.65
C GLN A 71 -4.26 20.29 -5.49
N PHE A 72 -3.11 19.64 -5.74
CA PHE A 72 -2.24 19.13 -4.69
C PHE A 72 -1.39 20.29 -4.16
N THR A 73 -1.76 20.81 -3.00
CA THR A 73 -1.20 22.04 -2.42
C THR A 73 0.14 21.81 -1.73
N SER A 74 0.93 22.89 -1.51
CA SER A 74 2.17 22.85 -0.72
C SER A 74 1.92 22.35 0.72
N PHE A 75 0.79 22.71 1.33
CA PHE A 75 0.39 22.17 2.63
C PHE A 75 0.12 20.66 2.57
N GLY A 76 -0.51 20.18 1.52
CA GLY A 76 -0.68 18.73 1.27
C GLY A 76 0.66 18.01 1.15
N ARG A 77 1.64 18.61 0.45
CA ARG A 77 3.01 18.07 0.34
C ARG A 77 3.70 18.00 1.70
N PHE A 78 3.60 19.03 2.51
CA PHE A 78 4.15 19.06 3.86
C PHE A 78 3.54 17.96 4.75
N ARG A 79 2.20 17.84 4.78
CA ARG A 79 1.50 16.76 5.51
C ARG A 79 1.94 15.38 5.04
N TYR A 80 2.10 15.19 3.74
CA TYR A 80 2.58 13.93 3.18
C TYR A 80 4.00 13.60 3.66
N MET A 81 4.91 14.58 3.69
CA MET A 81 6.27 14.38 4.21
C MET A 81 6.25 13.95 5.69
N LEU A 82 5.44 14.59 6.52
CA LEU A 82 5.29 14.21 7.93
C LEU A 82 4.73 12.78 8.05
N THR A 83 3.66 12.46 7.30
CA THR A 83 3.05 11.12 7.31
C THR A 83 4.03 10.05 6.85
N LYS A 84 4.87 10.36 5.83
CA LYS A 84 5.94 9.48 5.36
C LYS A 84 6.91 9.15 6.50
N GLY A 85 7.38 10.13 7.27
CA GLY A 85 8.26 9.91 8.41
C GLY A 85 7.60 9.04 9.48
N LEU A 86 6.34 9.32 9.81
CA LEU A 86 5.57 8.56 10.78
C LEU A 86 5.33 7.10 10.34
N LEU A 87 4.98 6.86 9.08
CA LEU A 87 4.76 5.50 8.54
C LEU A 87 6.05 4.68 8.44
N GLN A 88 7.21 5.32 8.36
CA GLN A 88 8.51 4.66 8.40
C GLN A 88 8.99 4.35 9.82
N SER A 89 8.34 4.91 10.83
CA SER A 89 8.65 4.62 12.24
C SER A 89 8.05 3.27 12.67
N SER A 90 8.59 2.71 13.76
CA SER A 90 8.05 1.49 14.37
C SER A 90 6.78 1.70 15.20
N LEU A 91 6.19 2.91 15.17
CA LEU A 91 4.96 3.23 15.89
C LEU A 91 3.78 2.40 15.38
N ARG A 92 2.92 2.00 16.30
CA ARG A 92 1.72 1.22 15.98
C ARG A 92 0.56 2.16 15.68
N TRP A 93 -0.10 1.93 14.56
CA TRP A 93 -1.28 2.67 14.15
C TRP A 93 -2.48 1.74 14.07
N LYS A 94 -3.63 2.23 14.48
CA LYS A 94 -4.88 1.48 14.30
C LYS A 94 -5.32 1.57 12.84
N ALA A 95 -5.53 0.42 12.20
CA ALA A 95 -6.02 0.36 10.82
C ALA A 95 -7.40 1.03 10.70
N PRO A 96 -7.67 1.76 9.60
CA PRO A 96 -9.02 2.23 9.30
C PRO A 96 -10.03 1.07 9.23
N LYS A 97 -11.27 1.29 9.67
CA LYS A 97 -12.31 0.23 9.74
C LYS A 97 -12.46 -0.58 8.45
N VAL A 98 -12.36 0.06 7.29
CA VAL A 98 -12.52 -0.58 5.96
C VAL A 98 -11.48 -1.67 5.69
N VAL A 99 -10.30 -1.59 6.30
CA VAL A 99 -9.19 -2.56 6.11
C VAL A 99 -8.74 -3.18 7.43
N SER A 100 -9.54 -3.06 8.50
CA SER A 100 -9.20 -3.54 9.84
C SER A 100 -9.53 -5.03 10.07
N GLN A 101 -10.23 -5.66 9.13
CA GLN A 101 -10.58 -7.08 9.17
C GLN A 101 -10.09 -7.77 7.89
N PRO A 102 -8.76 -7.98 7.76
CA PRO A 102 -8.21 -8.67 6.61
C PRO A 102 -8.59 -10.15 6.64
N LYS A 103 -8.85 -10.72 5.47
CA LYS A 103 -9.06 -12.15 5.33
C LYS A 103 -7.77 -12.90 5.63
N GLY A 104 -7.88 -14.05 6.26
CA GLY A 104 -6.75 -14.89 6.64
C GLY A 104 -6.82 -16.31 6.05
N ASP A 105 -7.67 -16.52 5.05
CA ASP A 105 -8.00 -17.81 4.45
C ASP A 105 -7.24 -18.12 3.14
N PHE A 106 -6.21 -17.32 2.83
CA PHE A 106 -5.35 -17.53 1.67
C PHE A 106 -4.10 -18.34 2.03
N SER A 107 -3.68 -19.26 1.19
CA SER A 107 -2.29 -19.74 1.17
C SER A 107 -1.35 -18.61 0.71
N LEU A 108 -0.05 -18.74 1.00
CA LEU A 108 0.93 -17.76 0.52
C LEU A 108 0.92 -17.64 -1.01
N LYS A 109 0.72 -18.75 -1.74
CA LYS A 109 0.63 -18.75 -3.20
C LYS A 109 -0.56 -17.96 -3.70
N GLU A 110 -1.76 -18.22 -3.17
CA GLU A 110 -2.98 -17.49 -3.55
C GLU A 110 -2.85 -16.00 -3.24
N MET A 111 -2.25 -15.65 -2.11
CA MET A 111 -2.04 -14.24 -1.74
C MET A 111 -1.10 -13.53 -2.71
N ARG A 112 -0.03 -14.19 -3.19
CA ARG A 112 0.86 -13.67 -4.23
C ARG A 112 0.12 -13.43 -5.54
N GLU A 113 -0.70 -14.39 -5.98
CA GLU A 113 -1.51 -14.28 -7.20
C GLU A 113 -2.53 -13.13 -7.13
N GLU A 114 -3.24 -12.99 -6.01
CA GLU A 114 -4.20 -11.90 -5.81
C GLU A 114 -3.50 -10.52 -5.78
N TRP A 115 -2.35 -10.44 -5.14
CA TRP A 115 -1.63 -9.16 -5.11
C TRP A 115 -0.99 -8.81 -6.45
N ALA A 116 -0.56 -9.81 -7.22
CA ALA A 116 -0.09 -9.60 -8.60
C ALA A 116 -1.19 -9.00 -9.50
N LYS A 117 -2.44 -9.47 -9.38
CA LYS A 117 -3.59 -8.89 -10.09
C LYS A 117 -3.82 -7.42 -9.68
N THR A 118 -3.73 -7.12 -8.40
CA THR A 118 -3.84 -5.73 -7.89
C THR A 118 -2.71 -4.86 -8.44
N ARG A 119 -1.49 -5.38 -8.50
CA ARG A 119 -0.33 -4.65 -9.02
C ARG A 119 -0.46 -4.36 -10.49
N GLU A 120 -0.94 -5.32 -11.27
CA GLU A 120 -1.20 -5.12 -12.69
C GLU A 120 -2.27 -4.02 -12.90
N ALA A 121 -3.38 -4.06 -12.14
CA ALA A 121 -4.38 -3.01 -12.18
C ALA A 121 -3.81 -1.63 -11.77
N THR A 122 -2.88 -1.59 -10.82
CA THR A 122 -2.17 -0.36 -10.41
C THR A 122 -1.32 0.20 -11.56
N LYS A 123 -0.58 -0.66 -12.28
CA LYS A 123 0.23 -0.27 -13.45
C LYS A 123 -0.65 0.29 -14.56
N GLN A 124 -1.70 -0.43 -14.93
CA GLN A 124 -2.66 -0.01 -15.97
C GLN A 124 -3.32 1.33 -15.61
N TYR A 125 -3.67 1.53 -14.33
CA TYR A 125 -4.22 2.80 -13.87
C TYR A 125 -3.21 3.96 -14.06
N VAL A 126 -1.95 3.77 -13.72
CA VAL A 126 -0.89 4.79 -13.92
C VAL A 126 -0.65 5.06 -15.40
N GLU A 127 -0.64 4.04 -16.23
CA GLU A 127 -0.46 4.16 -17.68
C GLU A 127 -1.60 4.98 -18.32
N ALA A 128 -2.84 4.66 -17.97
CA ALA A 128 -4.02 5.34 -18.49
C ALA A 128 -4.25 6.72 -17.89
N TYR A 129 -3.56 7.09 -16.78
CA TYR A 129 -3.81 8.35 -16.09
C TYR A 129 -3.45 9.57 -16.95
N PRO A 130 -4.35 10.58 -17.12
CA PRO A 130 -4.10 11.75 -17.97
C PRO A 130 -2.96 12.62 -17.42
N GLU A 131 -2.00 12.99 -18.28
CA GLU A 131 -0.83 13.79 -17.85
C GLU A 131 -1.20 15.17 -17.30
N HIS A 132 -2.22 15.82 -17.85
CA HIS A 132 -2.68 17.14 -17.37
C HIS A 132 -3.29 17.10 -15.95
N LEU A 133 -3.63 15.90 -15.44
CA LEU A 133 -4.16 15.70 -14.08
C LEU A 133 -3.09 15.32 -13.06
N LEU A 134 -1.80 15.18 -13.44
CA LEU A 134 -0.74 14.67 -12.56
C LEU A 134 -0.57 15.49 -11.26
N ASN A 135 -0.86 16.78 -11.29
CA ASN A 135 -0.79 17.68 -10.12
C ASN A 135 -2.15 17.83 -9.40
N ARG A 136 -3.15 17.05 -9.79
CA ARG A 136 -4.46 17.07 -9.13
C ARG A 136 -4.54 16.08 -7.99
N ALA A 137 -5.27 16.44 -6.94
CA ALA A 137 -5.48 15.61 -5.76
C ALA A 137 -6.52 14.52 -6.05
N VAL A 138 -6.07 13.34 -6.46
CA VAL A 138 -6.92 12.21 -6.85
C VAL A 138 -7.16 11.22 -5.71
N TYR A 139 -6.31 11.21 -4.68
CA TYR A 139 -6.40 10.27 -3.56
C TYR A 139 -6.61 10.99 -2.23
N LYS A 140 -7.47 10.43 -1.35
CA LYS A 140 -7.65 10.89 0.02
C LYS A 140 -7.05 9.85 0.97
N HIS A 141 -5.78 10.06 1.34
CA HIS A 141 -5.10 9.22 2.30
C HIS A 141 -5.64 9.46 3.72
N PRO A 142 -5.86 8.43 4.56
CA PRO A 142 -6.43 8.57 5.91
C PRO A 142 -5.68 9.57 6.81
N PHE A 143 -4.37 9.61 6.72
CA PHE A 143 -3.51 10.46 7.57
C PHE A 143 -2.92 11.65 6.83
N ALA A 144 -2.42 11.45 5.60
CA ALA A 144 -1.78 12.51 4.80
C ALA A 144 -2.77 13.48 4.15
N GLY A 145 -4.07 13.16 4.13
CA GLY A 145 -5.07 13.97 3.46
C GLY A 145 -5.06 13.77 1.94
N ARG A 146 -5.28 14.85 1.17
CA ARG A 146 -5.37 14.77 -0.29
C ARG A 146 -3.99 14.65 -0.91
N LEU A 147 -3.81 13.70 -1.83
CA LEU A 147 -2.56 13.42 -2.54
C LEU A 147 -2.80 13.40 -4.05
N ASP A 148 -1.78 13.78 -4.81
CA ASP A 148 -1.67 13.53 -6.23
C ASP A 148 -1.34 12.06 -6.51
N LEU A 149 -1.28 11.67 -7.78
CA LEU A 149 -0.97 10.29 -8.16
C LEU A 149 0.41 9.84 -7.63
N ALA A 150 1.43 10.70 -7.75
CA ALA A 150 2.77 10.37 -7.27
C ALA A 150 2.84 10.19 -5.75
N GLY A 151 2.07 10.97 -5.00
CA GLY A 151 1.90 10.84 -3.55
C GLY A 151 1.14 9.57 -3.17
N ALA A 152 0.09 9.22 -3.92
CA ALA A 152 -0.69 8.01 -3.71
C ALA A 152 0.18 6.74 -3.86
N ILE A 153 0.89 6.60 -4.99
CA ILE A 153 1.80 5.46 -5.21
C ILE A 153 2.92 5.43 -4.17
N GLY A 154 3.49 6.59 -3.83
CA GLY A 154 4.49 6.69 -2.76
C GLY A 154 3.94 6.24 -1.40
N SER A 155 2.67 6.50 -1.09
CA SER A 155 2.06 6.07 0.18
C SER A 155 1.96 4.55 0.30
N PHE A 156 1.78 3.80 -0.80
CA PHE A 156 1.79 2.34 -0.79
C PHE A 156 3.16 1.79 -0.38
N ILE A 157 4.25 2.38 -0.89
CA ILE A 157 5.62 2.00 -0.52
C ILE A 157 5.83 2.16 0.99
N TYR A 158 5.45 3.31 1.56
CA TYR A 158 5.64 3.56 2.99
C TYR A 158 4.72 2.70 3.86
N HIS A 159 3.54 2.37 3.37
CA HIS A 159 2.61 1.46 4.04
C HIS A 159 3.20 0.03 4.11
N GLN A 160 3.79 -0.46 3.03
CA GLN A 160 4.48 -1.75 3.03
C GLN A 160 5.67 -1.75 4.01
N ARG A 161 6.51 -0.72 4.00
CA ARG A 161 7.62 -0.57 4.95
C ARG A 161 7.17 -0.55 6.41
N HIS A 162 6.05 0.12 6.69
CA HIS A 162 5.44 0.09 8.03
C HIS A 162 5.10 -1.35 8.44
N HIS A 163 4.48 -2.11 7.56
CA HIS A 163 4.08 -3.48 7.85
C HIS A 163 5.25 -4.48 7.83
N MET A 164 6.36 -4.20 7.16
CA MET A 164 7.60 -4.97 7.35
C MET A 164 8.04 -5.01 8.81
N HIS A 165 7.95 -3.89 9.53
CA HIS A 165 8.24 -3.87 10.97
C HIS A 165 7.25 -4.73 11.77
N GLN A 166 5.99 -4.80 11.36
CA GLN A 166 5.00 -5.67 12.00
C GLN A 166 5.35 -7.14 11.75
N ILE A 167 5.67 -7.54 10.53
CA ILE A 167 6.05 -8.91 10.17
C ILE A 167 7.32 -9.32 10.93
N LYS A 168 8.35 -8.47 11.00
CA LYS A 168 9.56 -8.73 11.81
C LYS A 168 9.21 -9.01 13.28
N ARG A 169 8.25 -8.29 13.86
CA ARG A 169 7.80 -8.53 15.23
C ARG A 169 7.04 -9.86 15.37
N ILE A 170 6.21 -10.22 14.39
CA ILE A 170 5.52 -11.53 14.38
C ILE A 170 6.55 -12.64 14.30
N ARG A 171 7.46 -12.61 13.33
CA ARG A 171 8.55 -13.59 13.16
C ARG A 171 9.35 -13.80 14.46
N LYS A 172 9.79 -12.72 15.10
CA LYS A 172 10.49 -12.80 16.39
C LYS A 172 9.67 -13.51 17.47
N LYS A 173 8.34 -13.35 17.47
CA LYS A 173 7.46 -13.96 18.49
C LYS A 173 7.21 -15.43 18.25
N ILE A 174 7.24 -15.89 17.00
CA ILE A 174 7.14 -17.31 16.63
C ILE A 174 8.52 -18.01 16.59
N GLY A 175 9.59 -17.33 17.05
CA GLY A 175 10.91 -17.94 17.16
C GLY A 175 11.75 -17.92 15.85
N ARG A 176 11.41 -17.04 14.91
CA ARG A 176 12.10 -16.90 13.61
C ARG A 176 12.88 -15.59 13.51
#